data_a0a1c0c87357e0dfdd8a536c533876d0
#
_entry.id   a0a1c0c87357e0dfdd8a536c533876d0
#
_cell.length_a   1.000
_cell.length_b   1.000
_cell.length_c   1.000
_cell.angle_alpha   90.00
_cell.angle_beta   90.00
_cell.angle_gamma   90.00
#
_symmetry.space_group_name_H-M   'P 1'
#
loop_
_entity.id
_entity.type
_entity.pdbx_description
1 polymer ?
#
loop_
_entity_poly.entity_id
_entity_poly.type
_entity_poly.pdbx_seq_one_letter_code
_entity_poly.pdbx_strand_id
1 'polypeptide(L)'
;ADITVTPMCDYTATPDSRTHATTIVSILAARGYGVARGAHITNYSAPADEDTNKSDCAAVGVDDTINAAVADGARVISISLGGGKIGDGERQAIAGAVARGVVVVVSTGNKGVQDASDSLASVNGTVGVGASDAAGRIQSFSNYGRGLAVMAPGDRITEHDFATGQTMVSSGTSYATPIVAGFVAVAMQRWPQASGNQIVQSLVATATTGPTGQPLISPHG
;
A
#
# COMPACT_ATOMS: atom_id res chain seq x y z
N ALA A 1 16.35 2.64 7.70
CA ALA A 1 15.36 3.62 7.23
C ALA A 1 15.11 4.65 8.33
N ASP A 2 14.88 5.87 7.93
CA ASP A 2 14.39 6.92 8.80
C ASP A 2 12.87 6.94 8.70
N ILE A 3 12.20 6.88 9.85
CA ILE A 3 10.74 6.81 9.91
C ILE A 3 10.24 8.03 10.67
N THR A 4 9.42 8.83 10.03
CA THR A 4 8.69 9.95 10.63
C THR A 4 7.21 9.57 10.73
N VAL A 5 6.57 9.89 11.83
CA VAL A 5 5.13 9.75 11.99
C VAL A 5 4.51 11.15 12.01
N THR A 6 3.61 11.40 11.09
CA THR A 6 2.87 12.66 10.97
C THR A 6 1.41 12.39 11.32
N PRO A 7 0.94 12.74 12.52
CA PRO A 7 -0.47 12.62 12.87
C PRO A 7 -1.27 13.63 12.04
N MET A 8 -2.32 13.16 11.38
CA MET A 8 -3.24 14.01 10.61
C MET A 8 -4.29 14.67 11.50
N CYS A 9 -4.50 14.14 12.69
CA CYS A 9 -5.38 14.65 13.72
C CYS A 9 -4.98 14.07 15.09
N ASP A 10 -5.58 14.58 16.16
CA ASP A 10 -5.33 14.08 17.52
C ASP A 10 -6.21 12.85 17.80
N TYR A 11 -5.63 11.65 17.73
CA TYR A 11 -6.28 10.40 18.07
C TYR A 11 -5.28 9.39 18.65
N THR A 12 -5.82 8.40 19.35
CA THR A 12 -5.03 7.27 19.85
C THR A 12 -5.37 6.03 19.07
N ALA A 13 -4.41 5.54 18.28
CA ALA A 13 -4.57 4.29 17.53
C ALA A 13 -4.75 3.10 18.49
N THR A 14 -5.61 2.15 18.13
CA THR A 14 -5.76 0.89 18.86
C THR A 14 -4.45 0.08 18.81
N PRO A 15 -4.24 -0.88 19.75
CA PRO A 15 -3.08 -1.78 19.68
C PRO A 15 -3.00 -2.51 18.33
N ASP A 16 -4.13 -2.99 17.80
CA ASP A 16 -4.19 -3.71 16.53
C ASP A 16 -3.79 -2.81 15.35
N SER A 17 -4.32 -1.58 15.29
CA SER A 17 -3.95 -0.60 14.25
C SER A 17 -2.45 -0.27 14.30
N ARG A 18 -1.88 -0.14 15.50
CA ARG A 18 -0.43 0.10 15.67
C ARG A 18 0.40 -1.08 15.22
N THR A 19 0.02 -2.30 15.60
CA THR A 19 0.70 -3.53 15.19
C THR A 19 0.65 -3.68 13.67
N HIS A 20 -0.52 -3.49 13.06
CA HIS A 20 -0.69 -3.53 11.61
C HIS A 20 0.19 -2.48 10.91
N ALA A 21 0.12 -1.21 11.31
CA ALA A 21 0.93 -0.14 10.72
C ALA A 21 2.43 -0.40 10.87
N THR A 22 2.88 -0.88 12.04
CA THR A 22 4.28 -1.23 12.29
C THR A 22 4.74 -2.36 11.38
N THR A 23 3.89 -3.38 11.16
CA THR A 23 4.18 -4.49 10.25
C THR A 23 4.30 -3.99 8.81
N ILE A 24 3.39 -3.15 8.34
CA ILE A 24 3.45 -2.53 6.99
C ILE A 24 4.77 -1.79 6.79
N VAL A 25 5.14 -0.91 7.72
CA VAL A 25 6.40 -0.15 7.67
C VAL A 25 7.61 -1.08 7.73
N SER A 26 7.54 -2.16 8.51
CA SER A 26 8.63 -3.14 8.62
C SER A 26 8.85 -3.92 7.33
N ILE A 27 7.77 -4.35 6.65
CA ILE A 27 7.85 -4.98 5.32
C ILE A 27 8.52 -4.03 4.33
N LEU A 28 8.15 -2.75 4.38
CA LEU A 28 8.71 -1.75 3.47
C LEU A 28 10.20 -1.49 3.75
N ALA A 29 10.62 -1.30 5.00
CA ALA A 29 11.91 -0.69 5.28
C ALA A 29 12.70 -1.24 6.47
N ALA A 30 12.30 -2.33 7.12
CA ALA A 30 13.09 -2.90 8.22
C ALA A 30 14.52 -3.24 7.78
N ARG A 31 15.51 -3.00 8.65
CA ARG A 31 16.94 -3.15 8.34
C ARG A 31 17.32 -4.57 7.91
N GLY A 32 16.66 -5.60 8.48
CA GLY A 32 16.98 -7.01 8.23
C GLY A 32 16.33 -7.59 6.98
N TYR A 33 15.10 -7.19 6.67
CA TYR A 33 14.28 -7.84 5.64
C TYR A 33 13.44 -6.88 4.78
N GLY A 34 13.35 -5.59 5.12
CA GLY A 34 12.53 -4.63 4.37
C GLY A 34 12.98 -4.50 2.91
N VAL A 35 12.03 -4.33 2.01
CA VAL A 35 12.27 -4.24 0.56
C VAL A 35 13.08 -2.99 0.21
N ALA A 36 12.74 -1.84 0.79
CA ALA A 36 13.38 -0.54 0.55
C ALA A 36 14.11 -0.04 1.81
N ARG A 37 15.09 -0.80 2.30
CA ARG A 37 15.78 -0.58 3.59
C ARG A 37 16.41 0.79 3.81
N GLY A 38 16.75 1.49 2.74
CA GLY A 38 17.34 2.84 2.76
C GLY A 38 16.34 3.97 2.55
N ALA A 39 15.05 3.66 2.39
CA ALA A 39 14.05 4.68 2.15
C ALA A 39 13.80 5.55 3.39
N HIS A 40 13.53 6.84 3.16
CA HIS A 40 12.89 7.70 4.14
C HIS A 40 11.38 7.48 4.07
N ILE A 41 10.75 7.21 5.21
CA ILE A 41 9.32 6.91 5.29
C ILE A 41 8.64 7.94 6.17
N THR A 42 7.59 8.55 5.66
CA THR A 42 6.64 9.32 6.46
C THR A 42 5.33 8.52 6.55
N ASN A 43 4.95 8.15 7.76
CA ASN A 43 3.67 7.53 8.04
C ASN A 43 2.66 8.61 8.43
N TYR A 44 1.69 8.85 7.57
CA TYR A 44 0.56 9.75 7.86
C TYR A 44 -0.48 8.97 8.64
N SER A 45 -0.60 9.29 9.91
CA SER A 45 -1.45 8.58 10.85
C SER A 45 -2.83 9.23 10.92
N ALA A 46 -3.83 8.52 10.45
CA ALA A 46 -5.25 8.88 10.55
C ALA A 46 -6.04 7.67 11.05
N PRO A 47 -7.20 7.88 11.71
CA PRO A 47 -8.02 6.77 12.20
C PRO A 47 -8.54 5.94 11.03
N ALA A 48 -8.48 4.61 11.15
CA ALA A 48 -9.25 3.71 10.33
C ALA A 48 -10.72 3.67 10.81
N ASP A 49 -11.64 3.15 9.99
CA ASP A 49 -13.08 3.13 10.27
C ASP A 49 -13.45 2.52 11.62
N GLU A 50 -12.61 1.64 12.16
CA GLU A 50 -12.83 0.95 13.44
C GLU A 50 -12.32 1.72 14.65
N ASP A 51 -11.51 2.75 14.45
CA ASP A 51 -10.94 3.58 15.52
C ASP A 51 -11.89 4.71 15.93
N THR A 52 -13.05 4.46 16.48
CA THR A 52 -14.21 5.35 16.52
C THR A 52 -14.32 6.39 17.65
N ASN A 53 -13.28 6.81 18.34
CA ASN A 53 -13.36 7.83 19.40
C ASN A 53 -12.89 9.23 18.92
N LYS A 54 -13.73 9.99 18.08
CA LYS A 54 -13.15 10.79 17.02
C LYS A 54 -13.91 12.03 16.61
N SER A 55 -14.13 12.93 17.51
CA SER A 55 -14.76 14.19 17.13
C SER A 55 -13.93 15.03 16.16
N ASP A 56 -12.59 15.01 16.31
CA ASP A 56 -11.70 15.93 15.59
C ASP A 56 -11.06 15.32 14.32
N CYS A 57 -11.16 13.99 14.19
CA CYS A 57 -10.60 13.25 13.06
C CYS A 57 -11.62 12.84 11.98
N ALA A 58 -12.90 13.01 12.24
CA ALA A 58 -13.97 12.58 11.34
C ALA A 58 -13.94 13.28 9.95
N ALA A 59 -13.21 14.39 9.86
CA ALA A 59 -13.06 15.15 8.63
C ALA A 59 -11.79 14.79 7.84
N VAL A 60 -10.88 13.96 8.38
CA VAL A 60 -9.63 13.61 7.70
C VAL A 60 -9.86 12.40 6.78
N GLY A 61 -9.86 12.67 5.49
CA GLY A 61 -10.00 11.67 4.44
C GLY A 61 -8.66 11.11 3.93
N VAL A 62 -8.75 10.09 3.09
CA VAL A 62 -7.59 9.55 2.36
C VAL A 62 -7.01 10.61 1.41
N ASP A 63 -7.86 11.47 0.84
CA ASP A 63 -7.45 12.60 0.00
C ASP A 63 -6.59 13.62 0.74
N ASP A 64 -6.90 13.93 2.00
CA ASP A 64 -6.08 14.82 2.82
C ASP A 64 -4.68 14.23 3.06
N THR A 65 -4.62 12.93 3.35
CA THR A 65 -3.33 12.23 3.55
C THR A 65 -2.51 12.15 2.26
N ILE A 66 -3.15 11.90 1.11
CA ILE A 66 -2.47 11.92 -0.20
C ILE A 66 -1.93 13.32 -0.49
N ASN A 67 -2.72 14.36 -0.28
CA ASN A 67 -2.33 15.74 -0.54
C ASN A 67 -1.16 16.17 0.37
N ALA A 68 -1.18 15.80 1.65
CA ALA A 68 -0.08 16.05 2.57
C ALA A 68 1.21 15.34 2.11
N ALA A 69 1.12 14.05 1.75
CA ALA A 69 2.27 13.30 1.26
C ALA A 69 2.88 13.91 -0.01
N VAL A 70 2.04 14.38 -0.93
CA VAL A 70 2.48 15.07 -2.15
C VAL A 70 3.14 16.41 -1.83
N ALA A 71 2.60 17.18 -0.88
CA ALA A 71 3.17 18.45 -0.45
C ALA A 71 4.54 18.27 0.21
N ASP A 72 4.74 17.18 0.94
CA ASP A 72 6.02 16.82 1.59
C ASP A 72 7.03 16.18 0.61
N GLY A 73 6.68 16.06 -0.67
CA GLY A 73 7.58 15.58 -1.71
C GLY A 73 7.70 14.05 -1.80
N ALA A 74 6.71 13.30 -1.33
CA ALA A 74 6.68 11.86 -1.51
C ALA A 74 6.73 11.49 -2.99
N ARG A 75 7.55 10.51 -3.34
CA ARG A 75 7.65 9.95 -4.69
C ARG A 75 6.84 8.69 -4.86
N VAL A 76 6.60 7.98 -3.77
CA VAL A 76 5.77 6.77 -3.72
C VAL A 76 4.84 6.90 -2.53
N ILE A 77 3.57 6.67 -2.74
CA ILE A 77 2.53 6.60 -1.70
C ILE A 77 2.05 5.16 -1.63
N SER A 78 2.08 4.56 -0.43
CA SER A 78 1.60 3.20 -0.17
C SER A 78 0.35 3.26 0.70
N ILE A 79 -0.78 2.78 0.18
CA ILE A 79 -2.08 2.82 0.86
C ILE A 79 -2.54 1.39 1.10
N SER A 80 -2.36 0.90 2.33
CA SER A 80 -2.80 -0.44 2.75
C SER A 80 -4.28 -0.46 3.19
N LEU A 81 -5.10 0.38 2.57
CA LEU A 81 -6.54 0.43 2.71
C LEU A 81 -7.17 0.08 1.37
N GLY A 82 -8.12 -0.84 1.33
CA GLY A 82 -8.70 -1.28 0.07
C GLY A 82 -10.14 -1.73 0.19
N GLY A 83 -10.85 -1.79 -0.97
CA GLY A 83 -12.20 -2.32 -1.08
C GLY A 83 -13.33 -1.36 -0.68
N GLY A 84 -13.03 -0.14 -0.25
CA GLY A 84 -14.00 0.91 0.02
C GLY A 84 -14.37 1.72 -1.23
N LYS A 85 -15.56 2.33 -1.23
CA LYS A 85 -15.95 3.31 -2.23
C LYS A 85 -15.26 4.63 -1.98
N ILE A 86 -14.90 5.31 -3.06
CA ILE A 86 -14.24 6.62 -3.00
C ILE A 86 -15.12 7.70 -3.64
N GLY A 87 -14.96 8.92 -3.16
CA GLY A 87 -15.59 10.11 -3.70
C GLY A 87 -14.71 10.86 -4.71
N ASP A 88 -15.11 12.07 -5.03
CA ASP A 88 -14.39 12.92 -5.97
C ASP A 88 -13.10 13.49 -5.36
N GLY A 89 -13.04 13.68 -4.03
CA GLY A 89 -11.85 14.15 -3.32
C GLY A 89 -10.66 13.23 -3.53
N GLU A 90 -10.82 11.94 -3.25
CA GLU A 90 -9.77 10.94 -3.43
C GLU A 90 -9.35 10.80 -4.90
N ARG A 91 -10.32 10.87 -5.85
CA ARG A 91 -10.01 10.85 -7.28
C ARG A 91 -9.14 12.03 -7.70
N GLN A 92 -9.46 13.22 -7.21
CA GLN A 92 -8.70 14.44 -7.50
C GLN A 92 -7.31 14.40 -6.86
N ALA A 93 -7.20 13.95 -5.61
CA ALA A 93 -5.93 13.81 -4.92
C ALA A 93 -5.00 12.82 -5.63
N ILE A 94 -5.53 11.65 -6.05
CA ILE A 94 -4.78 10.65 -6.83
C ILE A 94 -4.35 11.24 -8.18
N ALA A 95 -5.25 11.89 -8.91
CA ALA A 95 -4.93 12.52 -10.19
C ALA A 95 -3.84 13.59 -10.02
N GLY A 96 -3.92 14.40 -8.97
CA GLY A 96 -2.92 15.39 -8.61
C GLY A 96 -1.55 14.79 -8.27
N ALA A 97 -1.52 13.68 -7.55
CA ALA A 97 -0.30 12.94 -7.24
C ALA A 97 0.35 12.38 -8.51
N VAL A 98 -0.43 11.68 -9.34
CA VAL A 98 0.03 11.08 -10.60
C VAL A 98 0.55 12.14 -11.58
N ALA A 99 -0.13 13.28 -11.70
CA ALA A 99 0.31 14.38 -12.53
C ALA A 99 1.68 14.96 -12.10
N ARG A 100 2.06 14.80 -10.84
CA ARG A 100 3.37 15.18 -10.29
C ARG A 100 4.41 14.04 -10.35
N GLY A 101 4.07 12.92 -10.99
CA GLY A 101 4.96 11.77 -11.13
C GLY A 101 5.05 10.88 -9.88
N VAL A 102 4.18 11.08 -8.90
CA VAL A 102 4.10 10.23 -7.71
C VAL A 102 3.42 8.92 -8.09
N VAL A 103 3.97 7.79 -7.66
CA VAL A 103 3.35 6.47 -7.83
C VAL A 103 2.49 6.15 -6.61
N VAL A 104 1.21 5.88 -6.84
CA VAL A 104 0.24 5.55 -5.79
C VAL A 104 -0.04 4.05 -5.85
N VAL A 105 0.41 3.32 -4.84
CA VAL A 105 0.25 1.87 -4.69
C VAL A 105 -0.83 1.59 -3.66
N VAL A 106 -1.84 0.80 -4.03
CA VAL A 106 -3.07 0.63 -3.23
C VAL A 106 -3.42 -0.84 -3.10
N SER A 107 -3.85 -1.29 -1.93
CA SER A 107 -4.39 -2.63 -1.75
C SER A 107 -5.76 -2.79 -2.43
N THR A 108 -6.02 -3.96 -3.04
CA THR A 108 -7.31 -4.22 -3.70
C THR A 108 -8.43 -4.53 -2.70
N GLY A 109 -8.11 -5.00 -1.49
CA GLY A 109 -9.07 -5.38 -0.45
C GLY A 109 -9.18 -6.89 -0.24
N ASN A 110 -9.86 -7.28 0.85
CA ASN A 110 -9.79 -8.63 1.42
C ASN A 110 -11.15 -9.35 1.46
N LYS A 111 -12.04 -9.10 0.49
CA LYS A 111 -13.38 -9.71 0.47
C LYS A 111 -13.53 -10.87 -0.52
N GLY A 112 -12.51 -11.15 -1.34
CA GLY A 112 -12.54 -12.18 -2.37
C GLY A 112 -13.56 -11.89 -3.48
N VAL A 113 -13.84 -10.63 -3.72
CA VAL A 113 -14.84 -10.18 -4.71
C VAL A 113 -14.18 -9.42 -5.84
N GLN A 114 -14.91 -9.27 -6.94
CA GLN A 114 -14.51 -8.37 -8.01
C GLN A 114 -14.52 -6.93 -7.52
N ASP A 115 -13.43 -6.20 -7.78
CA ASP A 115 -13.30 -4.81 -7.41
C ASP A 115 -14.44 -3.95 -7.96
N ALA A 116 -14.99 -3.10 -7.11
CA ALA A 116 -15.91 -2.07 -7.54
C ALA A 116 -15.19 -1.04 -8.42
N SER A 117 -15.90 -0.52 -9.43
CA SER A 117 -15.36 0.51 -10.34
C SER A 117 -15.06 1.85 -9.64
N ASP A 118 -15.50 2.00 -8.40
CA ASP A 118 -15.34 3.17 -7.54
C ASP A 118 -14.45 2.88 -6.31
N SER A 119 -13.61 1.83 -6.36
CA SER A 119 -12.58 1.58 -5.34
C SER A 119 -11.30 2.37 -5.62
N LEU A 120 -10.47 2.60 -4.58
CA LEU A 120 -9.15 3.24 -4.72
C LEU A 120 -8.27 2.53 -5.77
N ALA A 121 -8.26 1.19 -5.76
CA ALA A 121 -7.47 0.41 -6.69
C ALA A 121 -7.95 0.50 -8.15
N SER A 122 -9.20 0.91 -8.38
CA SER A 122 -9.80 1.06 -9.72
C SER A 122 -9.59 2.45 -10.33
N VAL A 123 -8.98 3.38 -9.61
CA VAL A 123 -8.69 4.73 -10.12
C VAL A 123 -7.53 4.66 -11.13
N ASN A 124 -7.71 5.34 -12.25
CA ASN A 124 -6.64 5.44 -13.25
C ASN A 124 -5.39 6.09 -12.65
N GLY A 125 -4.26 5.43 -12.82
CA GLY A 125 -2.96 5.88 -12.30
C GLY A 125 -2.56 5.28 -10.96
N THR A 126 -3.43 4.50 -10.31
CA THR A 126 -3.02 3.68 -9.16
C THR A 126 -2.46 2.33 -9.59
N VAL A 127 -1.63 1.75 -8.74
CA VAL A 127 -1.14 0.38 -8.85
C VAL A 127 -1.86 -0.47 -7.82
N GLY A 128 -2.91 -1.16 -8.23
CA GLY A 128 -3.66 -2.04 -7.35
C GLY A 128 -2.93 -3.34 -7.07
N VAL A 129 -2.79 -3.70 -5.80
CA VAL A 129 -2.01 -4.86 -5.35
C VAL A 129 -2.90 -5.89 -4.69
N GLY A 130 -2.89 -7.10 -5.25
CA GLY A 130 -3.53 -8.29 -4.68
C GLY A 130 -2.55 -9.13 -3.85
N ALA A 131 -3.09 -10.07 -3.08
CA ALA A 131 -2.31 -10.96 -2.23
C ALA A 131 -2.14 -12.34 -2.85
N SER A 132 -0.91 -12.84 -2.86
CA SER A 132 -0.57 -14.22 -3.18
C SER A 132 -0.05 -14.99 -1.96
N ASP A 133 -0.05 -16.32 -2.05
CA ASP A 133 0.74 -17.18 -1.18
C ASP A 133 2.21 -17.24 -1.62
N ALA A 134 3.01 -18.02 -0.90
CA ALA A 134 4.42 -18.23 -1.21
C ALA A 134 4.66 -18.97 -2.54
N ALA A 135 3.65 -19.65 -3.09
CA ALA A 135 3.71 -20.29 -4.40
C ALA A 135 3.22 -19.37 -5.55
N GLY A 136 2.89 -18.12 -5.25
CA GLY A 136 2.39 -17.14 -6.23
C GLY A 136 0.93 -17.32 -6.63
N ARG A 137 0.15 -18.12 -5.89
CA ARG A 137 -1.29 -18.29 -6.15
C ARG A 137 -2.08 -17.18 -5.47
N ILE A 138 -3.03 -16.59 -6.20
CA ILE A 138 -3.93 -15.58 -5.61
C ILE A 138 -4.68 -16.18 -4.41
N GLN A 139 -4.77 -15.43 -3.34
CA GLN A 139 -5.51 -15.83 -2.16
C GLN A 139 -7.01 -15.61 -2.32
N SER A 140 -7.81 -16.53 -1.76
CA SER A 140 -9.27 -16.49 -1.89
C SER A 140 -9.91 -15.23 -1.31
N PHE A 141 -9.27 -14.59 -0.35
CA PHE A 141 -9.74 -13.32 0.21
C PHE A 141 -9.35 -12.11 -0.65
N SER A 142 -8.32 -12.22 -1.50
CA SER A 142 -7.86 -11.09 -2.32
C SER A 142 -8.93 -10.66 -3.32
N ASN A 143 -9.27 -9.37 -3.32
CA ASN A 143 -10.11 -8.83 -4.37
C ASN A 143 -9.38 -8.92 -5.71
N TYR A 144 -10.14 -9.04 -6.79
CA TYR A 144 -9.65 -9.23 -8.15
C TYR A 144 -10.41 -8.35 -9.14
N GLY A 145 -10.01 -8.35 -10.39
CA GLY A 145 -10.69 -7.62 -11.46
C GLY A 145 -9.88 -6.44 -11.98
N ARG A 146 -10.57 -5.38 -12.38
CA ARG A 146 -9.97 -4.27 -13.13
C ARG A 146 -8.94 -3.47 -12.32
N GLY A 147 -9.10 -3.39 -11.01
CA GLY A 147 -8.19 -2.69 -10.13
C GLY A 147 -6.90 -3.46 -9.82
N LEU A 148 -6.84 -4.76 -10.12
CA LEU A 148 -5.65 -5.58 -9.86
C LEU A 148 -4.61 -5.40 -10.95
N ALA A 149 -3.52 -4.71 -10.63
CA ALA A 149 -2.36 -4.53 -11.53
C ALA A 149 -1.31 -5.63 -11.33
N VAL A 150 -1.03 -6.01 -10.09
CA VAL A 150 0.01 -6.98 -9.75
C VAL A 150 -0.27 -7.62 -8.40
N MET A 151 0.23 -8.84 -8.17
CA MET A 151 0.20 -9.50 -6.86
C MET A 151 1.59 -9.52 -6.22
N ALA A 152 1.59 -9.55 -4.89
CA ALA A 152 2.77 -9.84 -4.08
C ALA A 152 2.39 -10.74 -2.89
N PRO A 153 3.36 -11.36 -2.21
CA PRO A 153 3.08 -12.16 -1.02
C PRO A 153 2.31 -11.38 0.04
N GLY A 154 1.18 -11.90 0.47
CA GLY A 154 0.30 -11.29 1.48
C GLY A 154 -0.41 -12.33 2.34
N ASP A 155 0.03 -13.59 2.25
CA ASP A 155 -0.52 -14.69 3.05
C ASP A 155 0.47 -15.12 4.13
N ARG A 156 -0.04 -15.37 5.34
CA ARG A 156 0.71 -15.86 6.51
C ARG A 156 1.90 -14.97 6.87
N ILE A 157 1.67 -13.68 6.91
CA ILE A 157 2.67 -12.68 7.31
C ILE A 157 2.76 -12.66 8.83
N THR A 158 3.99 -12.71 9.34
CA THR A 158 4.26 -12.62 10.77
C THR A 158 4.18 -11.16 11.23
N GLU A 159 3.34 -10.91 12.20
CA GLU A 159 3.23 -9.62 12.89
C GLU A 159 3.83 -9.72 14.30
N HIS A 160 4.51 -8.68 14.73
CA HIS A 160 5.01 -8.55 16.09
C HIS A 160 4.31 -7.40 16.80
N ASP A 161 3.60 -7.69 17.86
CA ASP A 161 3.13 -6.67 18.78
C ASP A 161 4.26 -6.30 19.75
N PHE A 162 4.89 -5.16 19.51
CA PHE A 162 6.01 -4.69 20.33
C PHE A 162 5.58 -4.24 21.74
N ALA A 163 4.30 -4.02 21.97
CA ALA A 163 3.79 -3.66 23.31
C ALA A 163 3.67 -4.88 24.22
N THR A 164 3.24 -6.01 23.66
CA THR A 164 3.02 -7.27 24.43
C THR A 164 4.12 -8.31 24.19
N GLY A 165 4.92 -8.15 23.15
CA GLY A 165 5.91 -9.14 22.70
C GLY A 165 5.28 -10.35 22.00
N GLN A 166 3.99 -10.33 21.72
CA GLN A 166 3.30 -11.43 21.05
C GLN A 166 3.60 -11.43 19.55
N THR A 167 3.57 -12.62 18.99
CA THR A 167 3.70 -12.84 17.55
C THR A 167 2.43 -13.47 17.04
N MET A 168 1.87 -12.89 15.99
CA MET A 168 0.67 -13.37 15.29
C MET A 168 0.99 -13.66 13.83
N VAL A 169 0.10 -14.37 13.17
CA VAL A 169 0.16 -14.60 11.73
C VAL A 169 -1.12 -14.08 11.11
N SER A 170 -0.98 -13.15 10.19
CA SER A 170 -2.08 -12.47 9.51
C SER A 170 -1.97 -12.60 8.00
N SER A 171 -3.07 -12.37 7.30
CA SER A 171 -3.10 -12.39 5.83
C SER A 171 -3.93 -11.21 5.31
N GLY A 172 -3.48 -10.59 4.23
CA GLY A 172 -4.17 -9.46 3.64
C GLY A 172 -3.43 -8.83 2.47
N THR A 173 -4.17 -8.17 1.59
CA THR A 173 -3.61 -7.34 0.53
C THR A 173 -2.83 -6.15 1.09
N SER A 174 -3.11 -5.76 2.33
CA SER A 174 -2.38 -4.72 3.07
C SER A 174 -0.89 -5.04 3.23
N TYR A 175 -0.51 -6.33 3.35
CA TYR A 175 0.90 -6.75 3.48
C TYR A 175 1.60 -6.87 2.14
N ALA A 176 0.87 -7.19 1.08
CA ALA A 176 1.39 -7.23 -0.28
C ALA A 176 1.73 -5.84 -0.83
N THR A 177 0.93 -4.84 -0.47
CA THR A 177 1.07 -3.45 -0.95
C THR A 177 2.43 -2.82 -0.64
N PRO A 178 2.98 -2.86 0.58
CA PRO A 178 4.29 -2.31 0.89
C PRO A 178 5.44 -3.03 0.17
N ILE A 179 5.29 -4.29 -0.20
CA ILE A 179 6.28 -5.00 -1.02
C ILE A 179 6.38 -4.32 -2.39
N VAL A 180 5.25 -4.11 -3.06
CA VAL A 180 5.22 -3.45 -4.37
C VAL A 180 5.71 -2.01 -4.28
N ALA A 181 5.27 -1.25 -3.27
CA ALA A 181 5.74 0.11 -3.03
C ALA A 181 7.26 0.17 -2.82
N GLY A 182 7.81 -0.81 -2.10
CA GLY A 182 9.25 -0.95 -1.90
C GLY A 182 10.00 -1.21 -3.20
N PHE A 183 9.50 -2.10 -4.06
CA PHE A 183 10.08 -2.32 -5.39
C PHE A 183 10.05 -1.06 -6.25
N VAL A 184 8.94 -0.33 -6.26
CA VAL A 184 8.83 0.96 -6.96
C VAL A 184 9.88 1.94 -6.44
N ALA A 185 10.03 2.07 -5.11
CA ALA A 185 11.00 2.98 -4.51
C ALA A 185 12.44 2.62 -4.89
N VAL A 186 12.80 1.33 -4.86
CA VAL A 186 14.13 0.84 -5.29
C VAL A 186 14.35 1.09 -6.78
N ALA A 187 13.35 0.85 -7.62
CA ALA A 187 13.44 1.12 -9.05
C ALA A 187 13.64 2.62 -9.33
N MET A 188 12.90 3.50 -8.64
CA MET A 188 13.08 4.95 -8.74
C MET A 188 14.46 5.42 -8.27
N GLN A 189 15.05 4.75 -7.28
CA GLN A 189 16.42 5.03 -6.85
C GLN A 189 17.43 4.61 -7.92
N ARG A 190 17.21 3.47 -8.53
CA ARG A 190 18.12 2.90 -9.57
C ARG A 190 18.05 3.68 -10.88
N TRP A 191 16.87 4.18 -11.24
CA TRP A 191 16.62 4.94 -12.47
C TRP A 191 15.98 6.29 -12.16
N PRO A 192 16.75 7.25 -11.62
CA PRO A 192 16.21 8.53 -11.13
C PRO A 192 15.64 9.43 -12.23
N GLN A 193 15.95 9.16 -13.50
CA GLN A 193 15.42 9.89 -14.65
C GLN A 193 14.12 9.28 -15.20
N ALA A 194 13.75 8.08 -14.77
CA ALA A 194 12.50 7.47 -15.20
C ALA A 194 11.31 8.14 -14.49
N SER A 195 10.26 8.40 -15.26
CA SER A 195 9.00 8.87 -14.68
C SER A 195 8.32 7.76 -13.88
N GLY A 196 7.43 8.14 -12.95
CA GLY A 196 6.62 7.17 -12.21
C GLY A 196 5.87 6.19 -13.13
N ASN A 197 5.29 6.70 -14.22
CA ASN A 197 4.60 5.88 -15.21
C ASN A 197 5.54 4.86 -15.89
N GLN A 198 6.77 5.24 -16.25
CA GLN A 198 7.74 4.31 -16.83
C GLN A 198 8.10 3.20 -15.84
N ILE A 199 8.29 3.53 -14.56
CA ILE A 199 8.55 2.54 -13.51
C ILE A 199 7.37 1.57 -13.38
N VAL A 200 6.13 2.10 -13.31
CA VAL A 200 4.92 1.26 -13.20
C VAL A 200 4.76 0.36 -14.42
N GLN A 201 4.92 0.89 -15.63
CA GLN A 201 4.83 0.11 -16.85
C GLN A 201 5.89 -1.00 -16.90
N SER A 202 7.14 -0.69 -16.51
CA SER A 202 8.20 -1.70 -16.40
C SER A 202 7.83 -2.79 -15.40
N LEU A 203 7.38 -2.42 -14.22
CA LEU A 203 6.97 -3.35 -13.17
C LEU A 203 5.87 -4.31 -13.64
N VAL A 204 4.84 -3.79 -14.32
CA VAL A 204 3.74 -4.61 -14.86
C VAL A 204 4.20 -5.47 -16.04
N ALA A 205 5.02 -4.91 -16.94
CA ALA A 205 5.51 -5.63 -18.12
C ALA A 205 6.48 -6.77 -17.77
N THR A 206 7.21 -6.65 -16.66
CA THR A 206 8.15 -7.67 -16.19
C THR A 206 7.56 -8.59 -15.13
N ALA A 207 6.31 -8.38 -14.73
CA ALA A 207 5.59 -9.28 -13.84
C ALA A 207 5.51 -10.68 -14.47
N THR A 208 5.75 -11.71 -13.66
CA THR A 208 5.59 -13.09 -14.09
C THR A 208 4.12 -13.49 -13.98
N THR A 209 3.68 -14.43 -14.81
CA THR A 209 2.34 -14.99 -14.67
C THR A 209 2.35 -15.99 -13.51
N GLY A 210 1.59 -15.70 -12.47
CA GLY A 210 1.37 -16.62 -11.37
C GLY A 210 0.60 -17.88 -11.79
N PRO A 211 0.60 -18.94 -10.97
CA PRO A 211 -0.07 -20.21 -11.30
C PRO A 211 -1.60 -20.08 -11.56
N THR A 212 -2.20 -19.03 -11.07
CA THR A 212 -3.63 -18.70 -11.24
C THR A 212 -3.90 -17.69 -12.36
N GLY A 213 -2.88 -17.34 -13.17
CA GLY A 213 -3.00 -16.48 -14.34
C GLY A 213 -2.90 -14.98 -14.07
N GLN A 214 -2.73 -14.55 -12.82
CA GLN A 214 -2.57 -13.14 -12.46
C GLN A 214 -1.10 -12.70 -12.51
N PRO A 215 -0.83 -11.40 -12.78
CA PRO A 215 0.52 -10.85 -12.73
C PRO A 215 1.10 -10.92 -11.30
N LEU A 216 2.27 -11.52 -11.17
CA LEU A 216 3.00 -11.61 -9.91
C LEU A 216 4.27 -10.76 -10.00
N ILE A 217 4.51 -9.92 -8.99
CA ILE A 217 5.74 -9.13 -8.95
C ILE A 217 6.96 -10.04 -8.96
N SER A 218 7.94 -9.72 -9.81
CA SER A 218 9.19 -10.48 -9.93
C SER A 218 10.38 -9.62 -9.50
N PRO A 219 11.23 -10.11 -8.58
CA PRO A 219 12.46 -9.42 -8.23
C PRO A 219 13.54 -9.51 -9.33
N HIS A 220 13.30 -10.29 -10.39
CA HIS A 220 14.21 -10.52 -11.50
C HIS A 220 13.76 -9.85 -12.80
N GLY A 221 12.64 -9.10 -12.74
CA GLY A 221 12.08 -8.37 -13.89
C GLY A 221 12.68 -7.01 -14.10
#